data_ddc0f14593e534a0bc84d02b7533da7b
#
_entry.id   ddc0f14593e534a0bc84d02b7533da7b
#
_cell.length_a   1.000
_cell.length_b   1.000
_cell.length_c   1.000
_cell.angle_alpha   90.00
_cell.angle_beta   90.00
_cell.angle_gamma   90.00
#
_symmetry.space_group_name_H-M   'P 1'
#
loop_
_entity.id
_entity.type
_entity.pdbx_description
1 polymer ?
#
loop_
_entity_poly.entity_id
_entity_poly.type
_entity_poly.pdbx_seq_one_letter_code
_entity_poly.pdbx_strand_id
1 'polypeptide(L)'
;MTFTMVHLGEITINADSRRKPLNVRQRAAISKEKRYPYIGANNIIDYVDQYLFDEKILCVAEDGGYWGAGEHCAFLYEGKCWVNNHAHVLLETGYAKLEYVMFYLNHADLSRYITGTTRGKLTKAALEQITLPLPSMEEQEKLIAIFQEAAALINKRKEVLLLQDQLLQSYFYERFGDLILNPKGYEATPLGEICDVRDGTHDSPRYVQNGYPLITSRNLAGGDIDFCEAKHISEDDFHEINKRSKVDRGDILLPMIGTIGNPVLVETDVAFAIKNVALLKFPDQRKITARYVKGVLDSHYFRNWVERVHRGGTQRFISLGDLRALPIPLPPIREQISYGQIAEQIEQQKRMMQAQLTSMEEQAQSIRHRAFQGELSR
;
A
#
# COMPACT_ATOMS: atom_id res chain seq x y z
N MET A 1 -9.87 -33.65 -12.52
CA MET A 1 -10.57 -34.49 -11.52
C MET A 1 -11.33 -33.59 -10.60
N THR A 2 -12.56 -33.90 -10.24
CA THR A 2 -13.33 -33.13 -9.26
C THR A 2 -12.91 -33.61 -7.87
N PHE A 3 -12.36 -32.74 -7.06
CA PHE A 3 -12.01 -33.09 -5.67
C PHE A 3 -13.29 -33.32 -4.84
N THR A 4 -13.18 -34.18 -3.84
CA THR A 4 -14.24 -34.35 -2.84
C THR A 4 -14.36 -33.07 -2.01
N MET A 5 -15.58 -32.53 -1.89
CA MET A 5 -15.84 -31.39 -1.00
C MET A 5 -16.08 -31.89 0.41
N VAL A 6 -15.39 -31.27 1.37
CA VAL A 6 -15.48 -31.64 2.79
C VAL A 6 -15.72 -30.41 3.65
N HIS A 7 -16.25 -30.56 4.84
CA HIS A 7 -16.36 -29.49 5.81
C HIS A 7 -15.05 -29.28 6.56
N LEU A 8 -14.68 -28.01 6.82
CA LEU A 8 -13.46 -27.66 7.52
C LEU A 8 -13.36 -28.34 8.90
N GLY A 9 -14.48 -28.44 9.61
CA GLY A 9 -14.54 -29.13 10.92
C GLY A 9 -14.27 -30.62 10.87
N GLU A 10 -14.34 -31.27 9.71
CA GLU A 10 -14.04 -32.70 9.53
C GLU A 10 -12.53 -32.96 9.39
N ILE A 11 -11.77 -31.96 8.94
CA ILE A 11 -10.36 -32.09 8.57
C ILE A 11 -9.41 -31.27 9.44
N THR A 12 -9.94 -30.51 10.41
CA THR A 12 -9.16 -29.72 11.36
C THR A 12 -9.70 -29.91 12.79
N ILE A 13 -8.85 -29.67 13.79
CA ILE A 13 -9.27 -29.61 15.21
C ILE A 13 -9.38 -28.13 15.59
N ASN A 14 -10.57 -27.71 16.04
CA ASN A 14 -10.74 -26.37 16.61
C ASN A 14 -10.26 -26.36 18.07
N ALA A 15 -9.22 -25.58 18.35
CA ALA A 15 -8.60 -25.44 19.68
C ALA A 15 -9.00 -24.14 20.41
N ASP A 16 -10.13 -23.56 20.09
CA ASP A 16 -10.62 -22.30 20.66
C ASP A 16 -10.81 -22.35 22.17
N SER A 17 -11.09 -23.52 22.74
CA SER A 17 -11.21 -23.72 24.20
C SER A 17 -9.91 -23.45 24.97
N ARG A 18 -8.77 -23.44 24.26
CA ARG A 18 -7.44 -23.14 24.87
C ARG A 18 -7.12 -21.65 24.84
N ARG A 19 -7.88 -20.85 24.09
CA ARG A 19 -7.69 -19.39 24.02
C ARG A 19 -8.07 -18.72 25.34
N LYS A 20 -7.37 -17.63 25.67
CA LYS A 20 -7.69 -16.84 26.84
C LYS A 20 -7.60 -15.35 26.52
N PRO A 21 -8.74 -14.65 26.49
CA PRO A 21 -8.74 -13.21 26.30
C PRO A 21 -8.12 -12.50 27.50
N LEU A 22 -7.34 -11.47 27.22
CA LEU A 22 -6.76 -10.59 28.24
C LEU A 22 -7.23 -9.15 27.99
N ASN A 23 -7.70 -8.51 29.04
CA ASN A 23 -7.88 -7.06 28.97
C ASN A 23 -6.52 -6.33 29.04
N VAL A 24 -6.52 -5.00 28.78
CA VAL A 24 -5.29 -4.19 28.73
C VAL A 24 -4.46 -4.31 30.00
N ARG A 25 -5.09 -4.31 31.18
CA ARG A 25 -4.39 -4.40 32.48
C ARG A 25 -3.77 -5.78 32.70
N GLN A 26 -4.52 -6.85 32.39
CA GLN A 26 -4.04 -8.25 32.51
C GLN A 26 -2.87 -8.48 31.55
N ARG A 27 -2.96 -7.98 30.30
CA ARG A 27 -1.87 -8.11 29.33
C ARG A 27 -0.63 -7.36 29.80
N ALA A 28 -0.76 -6.11 30.25
CA ALA A 28 0.36 -5.34 30.77
C ALA A 28 1.07 -6.03 31.96
N ALA A 29 0.32 -6.74 32.79
CA ALA A 29 0.87 -7.47 33.96
C ALA A 29 1.81 -8.62 33.57
N ILE A 30 1.64 -9.20 32.36
CA ILE A 30 2.44 -10.31 31.83
C ILE A 30 3.25 -9.91 30.58
N SER A 31 3.51 -8.63 30.35
CA SER A 31 4.26 -8.09 29.21
C SER A 31 5.54 -7.35 29.64
N LYS A 32 6.24 -7.86 30.65
CA LYS A 32 7.46 -7.21 31.18
C LYS A 32 8.66 -7.43 30.26
N GLU A 33 8.88 -8.66 29.82
CA GLU A 33 10.02 -9.08 28.99
C GLU A 33 9.63 -9.26 27.51
N LYS A 34 8.31 -9.33 27.21
CA LYS A 34 7.76 -9.40 25.85
C LYS A 34 8.33 -10.55 25.00
N ARG A 35 8.35 -11.76 25.55
CA ARG A 35 9.02 -12.93 24.96
C ARG A 35 8.23 -13.60 23.85
N TYR A 36 6.89 -13.69 23.98
CA TYR A 36 6.03 -14.49 23.11
C TYR A 36 4.97 -13.61 22.45
N PRO A 37 4.67 -13.80 21.16
CA PRO A 37 3.67 -13.00 20.48
C PRO A 37 2.27 -13.21 21.06
N TYR A 38 1.55 -12.11 21.17
CA TYR A 38 0.13 -12.04 21.49
C TYR A 38 -0.65 -11.80 20.20
N ILE A 39 -1.37 -12.83 19.76
CA ILE A 39 -2.04 -12.90 18.47
C ILE A 39 -3.46 -12.35 18.58
N GLY A 40 -3.80 -11.41 17.67
CA GLY A 40 -5.13 -10.84 17.45
C GLY A 40 -5.87 -11.51 16.29
N ALA A 41 -6.86 -10.82 15.73
CA ALA A 41 -7.67 -11.31 14.61
C ALA A 41 -6.83 -11.62 13.36
N ASN A 42 -5.99 -10.68 12.95
CA ASN A 42 -5.32 -10.72 11.64
C ASN A 42 -3.79 -10.76 11.72
N ASN A 43 -3.22 -10.54 12.91
CA ASN A 43 -1.76 -10.45 13.08
C ASN A 43 -1.34 -10.53 14.55
N ILE A 44 -0.03 -10.46 14.78
CA ILE A 44 0.57 -10.24 16.11
C ILE A 44 0.32 -8.76 16.48
N ILE A 45 -0.32 -8.53 17.63
CA ILE A 45 -0.70 -7.20 18.10
C ILE A 45 0.09 -6.73 19.33
N ASP A 46 0.78 -7.64 20.02
CA ASP A 46 1.63 -7.37 21.20
C ASP A 46 2.53 -8.57 21.52
N TYR A 47 3.30 -8.47 22.60
CA TYR A 47 4.12 -9.56 23.14
C TYR A 47 3.89 -9.69 24.64
N VAL A 48 3.89 -10.96 25.13
CA VAL A 48 3.67 -11.34 26.53
C VAL A 48 4.74 -12.31 27.02
N ASP A 49 4.82 -12.57 28.34
CA ASP A 49 5.84 -13.44 28.94
C ASP A 49 5.40 -14.88 29.13
N GLN A 50 4.17 -15.17 28.76
CA GLN A 50 3.54 -16.50 28.87
C GLN A 50 2.97 -16.91 27.51
N TYR A 51 2.76 -18.23 27.33
CA TYR A 51 2.18 -18.77 26.11
C TYR A 51 1.07 -19.78 26.41
N LEU A 52 0.18 -20.01 25.46
CA LEU A 52 -0.90 -21.00 25.51
C LEU A 52 -0.69 -22.14 24.50
N PHE A 53 0.03 -21.85 23.42
CA PHE A 53 0.33 -22.77 22.34
C PHE A 53 1.84 -22.86 22.15
N ASP A 54 2.36 -24.05 21.84
CA ASP A 54 3.77 -24.33 21.50
C ASP A 54 3.78 -25.39 20.38
N GLU A 55 3.14 -25.04 19.27
CA GLU A 55 2.92 -25.92 18.13
C GLU A 55 2.58 -25.09 16.90
N LYS A 56 2.48 -25.74 15.73
CA LYS A 56 2.01 -25.12 14.51
C LYS A 56 0.49 -24.98 14.56
N ILE A 57 0.00 -23.77 14.40
CA ILE A 57 -1.43 -23.42 14.44
C ILE A 57 -1.80 -22.59 13.22
N LEU A 58 -3.06 -22.70 12.79
CA LEU A 58 -3.68 -21.80 11.84
C LEU A 58 -4.62 -20.86 12.58
N CYS A 59 -4.31 -19.57 12.57
CA CYS A 59 -5.16 -18.53 13.11
C CYS A 59 -6.11 -18.02 12.02
N VAL A 60 -7.42 -18.01 12.31
CA VAL A 60 -8.45 -17.51 11.39
C VAL A 60 -9.24 -16.42 12.09
N ALA A 61 -9.39 -15.23 11.47
CA ALA A 61 -10.10 -14.12 12.07
C ALA A 61 -11.53 -14.48 12.49
N GLU A 62 -11.87 -14.27 13.78
CA GLU A 62 -13.22 -14.48 14.33
C GLU A 62 -14.07 -13.22 14.18
N ASP A 63 -13.50 -12.04 14.48
CA ASP A 63 -14.17 -10.75 14.31
C ASP A 63 -13.22 -9.66 13.81
N GLY A 64 -13.75 -8.68 13.06
CA GLY A 64 -12.95 -7.59 12.50
C GLY A 64 -11.91 -8.05 11.47
N GLY A 65 -12.14 -9.19 10.84
CA GLY A 65 -11.35 -9.68 9.72
C GLY A 65 -11.89 -9.21 8.37
N TYR A 66 -11.22 -9.68 7.32
CA TYR A 66 -11.58 -9.49 5.92
C TYR A 66 -11.84 -10.86 5.32
N TRP A 67 -13.04 -11.10 4.76
CA TRP A 67 -13.48 -12.43 4.33
C TRP A 67 -13.99 -12.48 2.88
N GLY A 68 -13.77 -11.41 2.11
CA GLY A 68 -14.05 -11.39 0.67
C GLY A 68 -13.06 -12.25 -0.12
N ALA A 69 -13.36 -12.47 -1.39
CA ALA A 69 -12.52 -13.25 -2.28
C ALA A 69 -11.09 -12.66 -2.39
N GLY A 70 -10.09 -13.47 -2.07
CA GLY A 70 -8.68 -13.08 -2.11
C GLY A 70 -8.20 -12.23 -0.93
N GLU A 71 -9.06 -12.00 0.08
CA GLU A 71 -8.68 -11.28 1.29
C GLU A 71 -7.99 -12.20 2.32
N HIS A 72 -7.09 -11.62 3.13
CA HIS A 72 -6.33 -12.35 4.13
C HIS A 72 -7.10 -12.43 5.44
N CYS A 73 -7.75 -13.57 5.71
CA CYS A 73 -8.43 -13.85 6.96
C CYS A 73 -7.73 -14.90 7.83
N ALA A 74 -6.70 -15.57 7.31
CA ALA A 74 -6.03 -16.66 7.97
C ALA A 74 -4.50 -16.57 7.82
N PHE A 75 -3.75 -16.95 8.87
CA PHE A 75 -2.28 -17.03 8.84
C PHE A 75 -1.76 -18.12 9.76
N LEU A 76 -0.62 -18.69 9.39
CA LEU A 76 0.08 -19.71 10.19
C LEU A 76 1.00 -19.07 11.21
N TYR A 77 1.08 -19.71 12.37
CA TYR A 77 2.11 -19.44 13.36
C TYR A 77 2.66 -20.77 13.90
N GLU A 78 3.96 -20.84 14.12
CA GLU A 78 4.64 -22.01 14.69
C GLU A 78 5.49 -21.60 15.89
N GLY A 79 5.34 -22.33 16.99
CA GLY A 79 6.07 -22.09 18.23
C GLY A 79 5.20 -21.46 19.34
N LYS A 80 5.88 -20.89 20.33
CA LYS A 80 5.24 -20.37 21.55
C LYS A 80 4.49 -19.07 21.32
N CYS A 81 3.17 -19.06 21.53
CA CYS A 81 2.34 -17.88 21.37
C CYS A 81 1.12 -17.87 22.30
N TRP A 82 0.52 -16.71 22.45
CA TRP A 82 -0.75 -16.49 23.13
C TRP A 82 -1.79 -16.01 22.12
N VAL A 83 -2.88 -16.74 21.95
CA VAL A 83 -3.97 -16.33 21.04
C VAL A 83 -5.14 -15.80 21.86
N ASN A 84 -5.67 -14.63 21.46
CA ASN A 84 -6.85 -14.04 22.05
C ASN A 84 -8.16 -14.60 21.44
N ASN A 85 -9.31 -14.08 21.87
CA ASN A 85 -10.63 -14.51 21.39
C ASN A 85 -11.06 -13.85 20.05
N HIS A 86 -10.20 -13.09 19.39
CA HIS A 86 -10.50 -12.48 18.08
C HIS A 86 -10.00 -13.32 16.90
N ALA A 87 -9.31 -14.43 17.17
CA ALA A 87 -8.91 -15.42 16.16
C ALA A 87 -9.28 -16.82 16.60
N HIS A 88 -9.89 -17.63 15.72
CA HIS A 88 -9.99 -19.06 15.86
C HIS A 88 -8.63 -19.71 15.74
N VAL A 89 -8.45 -20.85 16.40
CA VAL A 89 -7.23 -21.65 16.33
C VAL A 89 -7.57 -23.04 15.79
N LEU A 90 -6.97 -23.39 14.66
CA LEU A 90 -7.11 -24.71 14.05
C LEU A 90 -5.78 -25.46 14.11
N LEU A 91 -5.88 -26.77 14.42
CA LEU A 91 -4.76 -27.71 14.45
C LEU A 91 -4.92 -28.76 13.35
N GLU A 92 -3.79 -29.33 12.93
CA GLU A 92 -3.73 -30.37 11.89
C GLU A 92 -4.24 -31.71 12.40
N THR A 93 -5.02 -32.43 11.58
CA THR A 93 -5.52 -33.79 11.88
C THR A 93 -4.79 -34.90 11.13
N GLY A 94 -3.97 -34.53 10.11
CA GLY A 94 -3.37 -35.45 9.15
C GLY A 94 -4.20 -35.66 7.88
N TYR A 95 -5.43 -35.13 7.80
CA TYR A 95 -6.24 -35.17 6.57
C TYR A 95 -5.95 -33.99 5.65
N ALA A 96 -5.58 -32.85 6.22
CA ALA A 96 -5.24 -31.65 5.46
C ALA A 96 -4.07 -30.90 6.11
N LYS A 97 -3.17 -30.38 5.28
CA LYS A 97 -2.11 -29.48 5.69
C LYS A 97 -2.70 -28.12 6.05
N LEU A 98 -2.28 -27.51 7.14
CA LEU A 98 -2.76 -26.18 7.54
C LEU A 98 -2.42 -25.10 6.51
N GLU A 99 -1.30 -25.24 5.79
CA GLU A 99 -0.93 -24.37 4.67
C GLU A 99 -1.97 -24.40 3.55
N TYR A 100 -2.42 -25.61 3.16
CA TYR A 100 -3.45 -25.78 2.14
C TYR A 100 -4.76 -25.12 2.56
N VAL A 101 -5.17 -25.36 3.81
CA VAL A 101 -6.37 -24.73 4.39
C VAL A 101 -6.23 -23.21 4.41
N MET A 102 -5.09 -22.67 4.84
CA MET A 102 -4.82 -21.23 4.84
C MET A 102 -4.96 -20.61 3.42
N PHE A 103 -4.34 -21.24 2.44
CA PHE A 103 -4.43 -20.74 1.06
C PHE A 103 -5.85 -20.76 0.52
N TYR A 104 -6.63 -21.80 0.87
CA TYR A 104 -8.04 -21.86 0.49
C TYR A 104 -8.87 -20.75 1.16
N LEU A 105 -8.77 -20.59 2.48
CA LEU A 105 -9.52 -19.58 3.22
C LEU A 105 -9.21 -18.16 2.75
N ASN A 106 -7.94 -17.88 2.43
CA ASN A 106 -7.51 -16.59 1.89
C ASN A 106 -7.83 -16.39 0.39
N HIS A 107 -8.34 -17.41 -0.30
CA HIS A 107 -8.74 -17.34 -1.69
C HIS A 107 -10.27 -17.23 -1.85
N ALA A 108 -11.00 -17.99 -1.05
CA ALA A 108 -12.44 -18.14 -1.17
C ALA A 108 -13.20 -16.89 -0.69
N ASP A 109 -14.36 -16.63 -1.30
CA ASP A 109 -15.32 -15.68 -0.73
C ASP A 109 -16.08 -16.35 0.41
N LEU A 110 -15.77 -15.94 1.62
CA LEU A 110 -16.37 -16.44 2.86
C LEU A 110 -17.52 -15.55 3.37
N SER A 111 -17.89 -14.50 2.65
CA SER A 111 -18.90 -13.50 3.07
C SER A 111 -20.22 -14.15 3.49
N ARG A 112 -20.63 -15.27 2.86
CA ARG A 112 -21.85 -16.03 3.19
C ARG A 112 -21.85 -16.66 4.59
N TYR A 113 -20.68 -16.84 5.19
CA TYR A 113 -20.52 -17.40 6.54
C TYR A 113 -20.44 -16.35 7.64
N ILE A 114 -20.37 -15.06 7.24
CA ILE A 114 -20.20 -13.95 8.16
C ILE A 114 -21.54 -13.46 8.66
N THR A 115 -21.61 -13.25 9.97
CA THR A 115 -22.79 -12.70 10.66
C THR A 115 -22.43 -11.34 11.28
N GLY A 116 -23.44 -10.58 11.70
CA GLY A 116 -23.28 -9.28 12.36
C GLY A 116 -23.39 -8.10 11.38
N THR A 117 -24.16 -7.08 11.78
CA THR A 117 -24.45 -5.90 10.94
C THR A 117 -23.43 -4.77 11.14
N THR A 118 -22.94 -4.57 12.35
CA THR A 118 -22.00 -3.48 12.67
C THR A 118 -20.53 -3.94 12.59
N ARG A 119 -20.27 -5.19 12.99
CA ARG A 119 -18.96 -5.82 12.92
C ARG A 119 -19.14 -7.25 12.45
N GLY A 120 -18.56 -7.58 11.33
CA GLY A 120 -18.59 -8.94 10.78
C GLY A 120 -17.97 -9.92 11.77
N LYS A 121 -18.59 -11.11 11.89
CA LYS A 121 -18.13 -12.19 12.76
C LYS A 121 -18.26 -13.53 12.06
N LEU A 122 -17.18 -14.29 12.04
CA LEU A 122 -17.14 -15.70 11.67
C LEU A 122 -17.28 -16.50 12.97
N THR A 123 -18.42 -17.14 13.20
CA THR A 123 -18.60 -17.97 14.40
C THR A 123 -17.93 -19.33 14.24
N LYS A 124 -17.59 -20.00 15.35
CA LYS A 124 -17.02 -21.37 15.32
C LYS A 124 -17.87 -22.31 14.46
N ALA A 125 -19.19 -22.33 14.66
CA ALA A 125 -20.09 -23.20 13.91
C ALA A 125 -20.07 -22.89 12.39
N ALA A 126 -20.03 -21.61 12.01
CA ALA A 126 -19.91 -21.18 10.63
C ALA A 126 -18.54 -21.55 10.02
N LEU A 127 -17.46 -21.37 10.78
CA LEU A 127 -16.10 -21.78 10.37
C LEU A 127 -16.05 -23.28 10.08
N GLU A 128 -16.58 -24.12 10.95
CA GLU A 128 -16.61 -25.58 10.79
C GLU A 128 -17.44 -26.04 9.59
N GLN A 129 -18.43 -25.24 9.15
CA GLN A 129 -19.28 -25.51 7.98
C GLN A 129 -18.70 -24.99 6.67
N ILE A 130 -17.56 -24.30 6.68
CA ILE A 130 -16.88 -23.91 5.43
C ILE A 130 -16.54 -25.18 4.65
N THR A 131 -16.97 -25.23 3.40
CA THR A 131 -16.67 -26.35 2.49
C THR A 131 -15.47 -26.03 1.63
N LEU A 132 -14.56 -27.00 1.50
CA LEU A 132 -13.36 -26.87 0.65
C LEU A 132 -13.09 -28.18 -0.10
N PRO A 133 -12.44 -28.09 -1.28
CA PRO A 133 -11.99 -29.28 -2.00
C PRO A 133 -10.83 -29.92 -1.26
N LEU A 134 -10.83 -31.25 -1.14
CA LEU A 134 -9.77 -32.00 -0.46
C LEU A 134 -9.06 -32.93 -1.45
N PRO A 135 -7.90 -32.52 -1.99
CA PRO A 135 -7.03 -33.40 -2.77
C PRO A 135 -6.26 -34.38 -1.87
N SER A 136 -5.56 -35.34 -2.47
CA SER A 136 -4.64 -36.21 -1.74
C SER A 136 -3.54 -35.42 -1.06
N MET A 137 -2.91 -35.97 -0.01
CA MET A 137 -1.81 -35.28 0.69
C MET A 137 -0.66 -34.92 -0.24
N GLU A 138 -0.32 -35.79 -1.20
CA GLU A 138 0.71 -35.52 -2.21
C GLU A 138 0.35 -34.33 -3.11
N GLU A 139 -0.92 -34.23 -3.50
CA GLU A 139 -1.40 -33.10 -4.31
C GLU A 139 -1.45 -31.81 -3.49
N GLN A 140 -1.86 -31.88 -2.20
CA GLN A 140 -1.79 -30.73 -1.31
C GLN A 140 -0.36 -30.18 -1.21
N GLU A 141 0.64 -31.05 -1.02
CA GLU A 141 2.05 -30.65 -0.95
C GLU A 141 2.54 -29.98 -2.24
N LYS A 142 2.17 -30.52 -3.40
CA LYS A 142 2.48 -29.90 -4.71
C LYS A 142 1.84 -28.52 -4.86
N LEU A 143 0.56 -28.39 -4.50
CA LEU A 143 -0.16 -27.12 -4.57
C LEU A 143 0.41 -26.07 -3.59
N ILE A 144 0.72 -26.49 -2.36
CA ILE A 144 1.38 -25.64 -1.35
C ILE A 144 2.70 -25.09 -1.89
N ALA A 145 3.54 -25.96 -2.48
CA ALA A 145 4.83 -25.55 -3.05
C ALA A 145 4.66 -24.49 -4.15
N ILE A 146 3.70 -24.69 -5.07
CA ILE A 146 3.39 -23.72 -6.13
C ILE A 146 2.93 -22.38 -5.54
N PHE A 147 2.02 -22.41 -4.55
CA PHE A 147 1.49 -21.19 -3.95
C PHE A 147 2.54 -20.43 -3.14
N GLN A 148 3.41 -21.15 -2.42
CA GLN A 148 4.53 -20.55 -1.69
C GLN A 148 5.56 -19.93 -2.62
N GLU A 149 5.89 -20.59 -3.73
CA GLU A 149 6.81 -20.04 -4.73
C GLU A 149 6.25 -18.77 -5.37
N ALA A 150 4.98 -18.78 -5.78
CA ALA A 150 4.30 -17.61 -6.32
C ALA A 150 4.30 -16.43 -5.31
N ALA A 151 3.97 -16.70 -4.04
CA ALA A 151 4.00 -15.69 -2.99
C ALA A 151 5.41 -15.15 -2.75
N ALA A 152 6.44 -16.01 -2.74
CA ALA A 152 7.83 -15.60 -2.57
C ALA A 152 8.31 -14.69 -3.72
N LEU A 153 7.95 -15.01 -4.97
CA LEU A 153 8.27 -14.19 -6.14
C LEU A 153 7.60 -12.81 -6.07
N ILE A 154 6.31 -12.75 -5.69
CA ILE A 154 5.57 -11.50 -5.48
C ILE A 154 6.24 -10.65 -4.39
N ASN A 155 6.59 -11.26 -3.24
CA ASN A 155 7.25 -10.54 -2.15
C ASN A 155 8.63 -10.00 -2.56
N LYS A 156 9.44 -10.80 -3.27
CA LYS A 156 10.72 -10.32 -3.83
C LYS A 156 10.54 -9.15 -4.78
N ARG A 157 9.49 -9.17 -5.61
CA ARG A 157 9.19 -8.04 -6.51
C ARG A 157 8.82 -6.79 -5.74
N LYS A 158 8.01 -6.90 -4.68
CA LYS A 158 7.67 -5.78 -3.78
C LYS A 158 8.92 -5.20 -3.11
N GLU A 159 9.83 -6.07 -2.64
CA GLU A 159 11.09 -5.64 -2.05
C GLU A 159 11.97 -4.88 -3.05
N VAL A 160 12.09 -5.37 -4.29
CA VAL A 160 12.84 -4.67 -5.35
C VAL A 160 12.26 -3.29 -5.65
N LEU A 161 10.93 -3.13 -5.65
CA LEU A 161 10.28 -1.83 -5.83
C LEU A 161 10.65 -0.85 -4.70
N LEU A 162 10.70 -1.31 -3.44
CA LEU A 162 11.15 -0.48 -2.32
C LEU A 162 12.63 -0.09 -2.45
N LEU A 163 13.49 -1.02 -2.91
CA LEU A 163 14.90 -0.74 -3.16
C LEU A 163 15.11 0.30 -4.27
N GLN A 164 14.25 0.34 -5.28
CA GLN A 164 14.29 1.36 -6.33
C GLN A 164 14.05 2.77 -5.78
N ASP A 165 13.10 2.93 -4.85
CA ASP A 165 12.85 4.22 -4.18
C ASP A 165 14.06 4.65 -3.33
N GLN A 166 14.67 3.71 -2.60
CA GLN A 166 15.88 3.97 -1.83
C GLN A 166 17.08 4.31 -2.71
N LEU A 167 17.21 3.64 -3.86
CA LEU A 167 18.27 3.92 -4.83
C LEU A 167 18.16 5.34 -5.37
N LEU A 168 16.96 5.77 -5.77
CA LEU A 168 16.74 7.12 -6.27
C LEU A 168 17.07 8.19 -5.22
N GLN A 169 16.64 7.97 -3.96
CA GLN A 169 17.00 8.84 -2.85
C GLN A 169 18.51 8.88 -2.59
N SER A 170 19.15 7.71 -2.53
CA SER A 170 20.60 7.62 -2.31
C SER A 170 21.38 8.32 -3.41
N TYR A 171 20.98 8.15 -4.67
CA TYR A 171 21.59 8.81 -5.81
C TYR A 171 21.42 10.35 -5.75
N PHE A 172 20.26 10.82 -5.28
CA PHE A 172 20.02 12.24 -5.06
C PHE A 172 21.02 12.82 -4.02
N TYR A 173 21.18 12.14 -2.87
CA TYR A 173 22.11 12.57 -1.82
C TYR A 173 23.57 12.45 -2.23
N GLU A 174 23.95 11.40 -2.95
CA GLU A 174 25.30 11.28 -3.49
C GLU A 174 25.62 12.45 -4.42
N ARG A 175 24.66 12.80 -5.28
CA ARG A 175 24.84 13.85 -6.29
C ARG A 175 24.86 15.25 -5.70
N PHE A 176 23.93 15.56 -4.79
CA PHE A 176 23.70 16.93 -4.31
C PHE A 176 24.11 17.16 -2.86
N GLY A 177 24.38 16.10 -2.10
CA GLY A 177 24.63 16.14 -0.67
C GLY A 177 23.34 16.31 0.14
N ASP A 178 23.50 16.40 1.45
CA ASP A 178 22.40 16.77 2.35
C ASP A 178 22.07 18.26 2.19
N LEU A 179 20.91 18.57 1.65
CA LEU A 179 20.49 19.95 1.37
C LEU A 179 20.25 20.78 2.65
N ILE A 180 20.08 20.14 3.83
CA ILE A 180 19.99 20.85 5.11
C ILE A 180 21.36 21.37 5.51
N LEU A 181 22.38 20.54 5.40
CA LEU A 181 23.77 20.88 5.71
C LEU A 181 24.42 21.68 4.58
N ASN A 182 23.92 21.51 3.36
CA ASN A 182 24.41 22.14 2.14
C ASN A 182 25.95 22.11 2.00
N PRO A 183 26.59 20.93 2.08
CA PRO A 183 28.06 20.81 2.09
C PRO A 183 28.71 21.31 0.79
N LYS A 184 27.94 21.40 -0.28
CA LYS A 184 28.41 21.92 -1.58
C LYS A 184 28.24 23.43 -1.74
N GLY A 185 27.63 24.10 -0.76
CA GLY A 185 27.49 25.56 -0.74
C GLY A 185 26.58 26.11 -1.85
N TYR A 186 25.57 25.36 -2.28
CA TYR A 186 24.63 25.85 -3.30
C TYR A 186 23.86 27.08 -2.79
N GLU A 187 23.75 28.10 -3.61
CA GLU A 187 22.90 29.25 -3.33
C GLU A 187 21.43 28.82 -3.38
N ALA A 188 20.64 29.22 -2.38
CA ALA A 188 19.22 28.86 -2.30
C ALA A 188 18.35 30.03 -2.78
N THR A 189 17.40 29.73 -3.65
CA THR A 189 16.43 30.69 -4.19
C THR A 189 15.02 30.24 -3.83
N PRO A 190 14.09 31.14 -3.44
CA PRO A 190 12.70 30.80 -3.19
C PRO A 190 12.06 30.12 -4.41
N LEU A 191 11.29 29.03 -4.17
CA LEU A 191 10.66 28.26 -5.23
C LEU A 191 9.81 29.13 -6.18
N GLY A 192 9.09 30.12 -5.64
CA GLY A 192 8.25 31.03 -6.43
C GLY A 192 9.01 31.99 -7.38
N GLU A 193 10.35 32.10 -7.26
CA GLU A 193 11.19 32.86 -8.15
C GLU A 193 11.74 32.05 -9.34
N ILE A 194 11.70 30.72 -9.20
CA ILE A 194 12.28 29.79 -10.17
C ILE A 194 11.25 28.92 -10.89
N CYS A 195 10.03 28.82 -10.34
CA CYS A 195 8.89 28.20 -11.02
C CYS A 195 7.60 28.97 -10.74
N ASP A 196 6.60 28.78 -11.58
CA ASP A 196 5.28 29.36 -11.39
C ASP A 196 4.42 28.40 -10.56
N VAL A 197 4.13 28.80 -9.31
CA VAL A 197 3.38 28.00 -8.33
C VAL A 197 1.93 28.44 -8.32
N ARG A 198 1.05 27.55 -8.75
CA ARG A 198 -0.41 27.74 -8.80
C ARG A 198 -1.11 26.70 -7.93
N ASP A 199 -2.43 26.82 -7.80
CA ASP A 199 -3.30 25.81 -7.22
C ASP A 199 -4.45 25.45 -8.15
N GLY A 200 -5.04 24.30 -7.94
CA GLY A 200 -6.29 23.90 -8.56
C GLY A 200 -7.48 24.66 -7.98
N THR A 201 -8.68 24.35 -8.47
CA THR A 201 -9.92 24.91 -7.90
C THR A 201 -10.11 24.47 -6.45
N HIS A 202 -10.73 25.32 -5.65
CA HIS A 202 -11.23 24.99 -4.31
C HIS A 202 -12.73 24.67 -4.34
N ASP A 203 -13.43 25.11 -5.39
CA ASP A 203 -14.85 24.86 -5.57
C ASP A 203 -15.13 23.38 -5.87
N SER A 204 -16.36 22.98 -5.65
CA SER A 204 -16.84 21.65 -6.00
C SER A 204 -17.66 21.75 -7.29
N PRO A 205 -17.04 21.48 -8.45
CA PRO A 205 -17.72 21.49 -9.74
C PRO A 205 -18.79 20.38 -9.78
N ARG A 206 -19.72 20.47 -10.71
CA ARG A 206 -20.75 19.44 -10.92
C ARG A 206 -20.10 18.20 -11.51
N TYR A 207 -20.22 17.09 -10.78
CA TYR A 207 -19.76 15.79 -11.26
C TYR A 207 -20.71 15.25 -12.33
N VAL A 208 -20.13 14.66 -13.36
CA VAL A 208 -20.83 14.02 -14.48
C VAL A 208 -20.31 12.61 -14.68
N GLN A 209 -21.06 11.75 -15.41
CA GLN A 209 -20.60 10.38 -15.70
C GLN A 209 -19.51 10.37 -16.77
N ASN A 210 -19.64 11.21 -17.80
CA ASN A 210 -18.70 11.33 -18.91
C ASN A 210 -18.21 12.79 -18.98
N GLY A 211 -16.89 12.99 -18.98
CA GLY A 211 -16.29 14.33 -19.01
C GLY A 211 -14.80 14.26 -18.79
N TYR A 212 -14.22 15.35 -18.30
CA TYR A 212 -12.79 15.45 -18.02
C TYR A 212 -12.48 15.02 -16.58
N PRO A 213 -11.38 14.26 -16.34
CA PRO A 213 -10.97 13.88 -15.00
C PRO A 213 -10.67 15.09 -14.11
N LEU A 214 -11.08 15.05 -12.85
CA LEU A 214 -10.72 16.00 -11.81
C LEU A 214 -9.79 15.32 -10.79
N ILE A 215 -8.52 15.67 -10.84
CA ILE A 215 -7.48 15.07 -10.00
C ILE A 215 -7.38 15.81 -8.66
N THR A 216 -7.36 15.05 -7.59
CA THR A 216 -7.24 15.50 -6.21
C THR A 216 -6.05 14.82 -5.53
N SER A 217 -5.73 15.19 -4.29
CA SER A 217 -4.67 14.53 -3.51
C SER A 217 -4.83 13.01 -3.40
N ARG A 218 -6.07 12.48 -3.44
CA ARG A 218 -6.33 11.03 -3.40
C ARG A 218 -5.80 10.31 -4.63
N ASN A 219 -5.94 10.95 -5.80
CA ASN A 219 -5.50 10.39 -7.07
C ASN A 219 -3.98 10.43 -7.25
N LEU A 220 -3.23 11.06 -6.31
CA LEU A 220 -1.78 11.17 -6.31
C LEU A 220 -1.10 10.32 -5.23
N ALA A 221 -1.86 9.61 -4.40
CA ALA A 221 -1.34 8.88 -3.24
C ALA A 221 -0.34 7.77 -3.61
N GLY A 222 -0.44 7.19 -4.79
CA GLY A 222 0.44 6.14 -5.32
C GLY A 222 1.77 6.65 -5.91
N GLY A 223 2.01 7.97 -5.94
CA GLY A 223 3.20 8.57 -6.58
C GLY A 223 3.08 8.69 -8.11
N ASP A 224 1.91 8.39 -8.66
CA ASP A 224 1.52 8.59 -10.05
C ASP A 224 0.07 9.10 -10.09
N ILE A 225 -0.44 9.45 -11.28
CA ILE A 225 -1.80 9.97 -11.43
C ILE A 225 -2.77 8.81 -11.66
N ASP A 226 -3.61 8.53 -10.69
CA ASP A 226 -4.69 7.55 -10.80
C ASP A 226 -5.93 8.17 -11.45
N PHE A 227 -6.14 7.86 -12.72
CA PHE A 227 -7.32 8.28 -13.48
C PHE A 227 -8.53 7.37 -13.27
N CYS A 228 -8.35 6.12 -12.82
CA CYS A 228 -9.45 5.17 -12.65
C CYS A 228 -10.42 5.59 -11.54
N GLU A 229 -9.88 6.14 -10.47
CA GLU A 229 -10.65 6.64 -9.32
C GLU A 229 -11.02 8.13 -9.45
N ALA A 230 -10.70 8.76 -10.58
CA ALA A 230 -10.97 10.18 -10.79
C ALA A 230 -12.46 10.43 -11.05
N LYS A 231 -13.02 11.42 -10.36
CA LYS A 231 -14.35 11.95 -10.71
C LYS A 231 -14.27 12.78 -11.97
N HIS A 232 -15.32 12.79 -12.78
CA HIS A 232 -15.37 13.56 -14.00
C HIS A 232 -16.21 14.84 -13.83
N ILE A 233 -15.81 15.89 -14.55
CA ILE A 233 -16.47 17.20 -14.59
C ILE A 233 -16.87 17.57 -16.02
N SER A 234 -17.78 18.53 -16.15
CA SER A 234 -18.22 19.04 -17.44
C SER A 234 -17.09 19.72 -18.23
N GLU A 235 -17.24 19.84 -19.52
CA GLU A 235 -16.32 20.56 -20.39
C GLU A 235 -16.21 22.07 -20.01
N ASP A 236 -17.34 22.68 -19.64
CA ASP A 236 -17.37 24.09 -19.21
C ASP A 236 -16.56 24.29 -17.92
N ASP A 237 -16.78 23.41 -16.91
CA ASP A 237 -16.01 23.46 -15.66
C ASP A 237 -14.52 23.20 -15.91
N PHE A 238 -14.21 22.24 -16.80
CA PHE A 238 -12.84 21.94 -17.18
C PHE A 238 -12.14 23.16 -17.80
N HIS A 239 -12.77 23.82 -18.74
CA HIS A 239 -12.22 25.02 -19.35
C HIS A 239 -12.10 26.19 -18.36
N GLU A 240 -13.06 26.38 -17.48
CA GLU A 240 -13.02 27.46 -16.49
C GLU A 240 -11.86 27.24 -15.49
N ILE A 241 -11.72 26.03 -14.96
CA ILE A 241 -10.62 25.70 -14.04
C ILE A 241 -9.25 25.87 -14.72
N ASN A 242 -9.14 25.42 -15.96
CA ASN A 242 -7.88 25.45 -16.69
C ASN A 242 -7.46 26.83 -17.22
N LYS A 243 -8.33 27.86 -17.16
CA LYS A 243 -7.89 29.25 -17.37
C LYS A 243 -6.76 29.63 -16.40
N ARG A 244 -6.81 29.12 -15.16
CA ARG A 244 -5.87 29.42 -14.09
C ARG A 244 -4.84 28.33 -13.86
N SER A 245 -5.25 27.09 -13.92
CA SER A 245 -4.45 25.94 -13.47
C SER A 245 -4.35 24.82 -14.51
N LYS A 246 -4.21 25.20 -15.78
CA LYS A 246 -3.93 24.24 -16.85
C LYS A 246 -2.65 23.44 -16.52
N VAL A 247 -2.78 22.13 -16.51
CA VAL A 247 -1.67 21.20 -16.31
C VAL A 247 -1.10 20.83 -17.67
N ASP A 248 0.23 20.87 -17.77
CA ASP A 248 0.95 20.47 -18.97
C ASP A 248 1.98 19.39 -18.61
N ARG A 249 2.39 18.60 -19.59
CA ARG A 249 3.47 17.61 -19.43
C ARG A 249 4.75 18.29 -18.94
N GLY A 250 5.39 17.71 -17.92
CA GLY A 250 6.58 18.28 -17.29
C GLY A 250 6.31 19.15 -16.06
N ASP A 251 5.04 19.45 -15.76
CA ASP A 251 4.65 20.09 -14.51
C ASP A 251 4.75 19.11 -13.33
N ILE A 252 4.79 19.63 -12.10
CA ILE A 252 4.70 18.83 -10.89
C ILE A 252 3.39 19.14 -10.17
N LEU A 253 2.68 18.09 -9.76
CA LEU A 253 1.54 18.14 -8.86
C LEU A 253 1.98 17.79 -7.44
N LEU A 254 1.60 18.60 -6.44
CA LEU A 254 1.97 18.39 -5.05
C LEU A 254 0.74 18.45 -4.13
N PRO A 255 0.38 17.37 -3.43
CA PRO A 255 -0.63 17.40 -2.37
C PRO A 255 -0.22 18.36 -1.25
N MET A 256 -1.12 19.31 -0.92
CA MET A 256 -0.89 20.33 0.11
C MET A 256 -1.64 20.08 1.41
N ILE A 257 -2.54 19.10 1.45
CA ILE A 257 -3.46 18.84 2.57
C ILE A 257 -3.41 17.35 2.93
N GLY A 258 -3.42 17.05 4.22
CA GLY A 258 -3.36 15.66 4.72
C GLY A 258 -1.94 15.11 4.66
N THR A 259 -1.70 14.14 3.77
CA THR A 259 -0.35 13.66 3.49
C THR A 259 0.35 14.67 2.57
N ILE A 260 1.04 15.62 3.18
CA ILE A 260 1.83 16.63 2.45
C ILE A 260 3.09 15.94 1.90
N GLY A 261 3.35 16.11 0.62
CA GLY A 261 4.45 15.48 -0.09
C GLY A 261 3.95 14.60 -1.24
N ASN A 262 4.72 13.59 -1.62
CA ASN A 262 4.49 12.75 -2.78
C ASN A 262 4.27 13.57 -4.07
N PRO A 263 5.28 14.35 -4.50
CA PRO A 263 5.20 15.13 -5.74
C PRO A 263 5.11 14.19 -6.94
N VAL A 264 4.19 14.47 -7.83
CA VAL A 264 3.99 13.70 -9.07
C VAL A 264 4.40 14.54 -10.26
N LEU A 265 5.38 14.06 -11.03
CA LEU A 265 5.74 14.65 -12.31
C LEU A 265 4.71 14.24 -13.36
N VAL A 266 4.14 15.20 -14.06
CA VAL A 266 3.14 14.95 -15.11
C VAL A 266 3.83 14.43 -16.37
N GLU A 267 3.63 13.14 -16.67
CA GLU A 267 4.21 12.47 -17.85
C GLU A 267 3.14 11.99 -18.85
N THR A 268 1.90 12.42 -18.66
CA THR A 268 0.76 12.09 -19.52
C THR A 268 0.34 13.28 -20.38
N ASP A 269 -0.27 12.97 -21.53
CA ASP A 269 -0.91 13.96 -22.40
C ASP A 269 -2.45 13.97 -22.24
N VAL A 270 -2.98 13.18 -21.29
CA VAL A 270 -4.40 13.20 -20.94
C VAL A 270 -4.75 14.59 -20.40
N ALA A 271 -5.83 15.19 -20.92
CA ALA A 271 -6.33 16.46 -20.42
C ALA A 271 -7.17 16.25 -19.16
N PHE A 272 -6.85 16.96 -18.08
CA PHE A 272 -7.55 16.91 -16.80
C PHE A 272 -7.49 18.25 -16.07
N ALA A 273 -8.33 18.40 -15.05
CA ALA A 273 -8.29 19.53 -14.13
C ALA A 273 -7.85 19.09 -12.75
N ILE A 274 -7.43 20.03 -11.89
CA ILE A 274 -6.94 19.75 -10.54
C ILE A 274 -7.75 20.50 -9.48
N LYS A 275 -7.89 19.87 -8.30
CA LYS A 275 -8.58 20.44 -7.14
C LYS A 275 -7.77 20.25 -5.86
N ASN A 276 -7.52 21.33 -5.11
CA ASN A 276 -6.78 21.33 -3.84
C ASN A 276 -5.38 20.70 -3.95
N VAL A 277 -4.73 20.87 -5.07
CA VAL A 277 -3.39 20.38 -5.39
C VAL A 277 -2.56 21.56 -5.89
N ALA A 278 -1.32 21.70 -5.43
CA ALA A 278 -0.40 22.67 -5.99
C ALA A 278 0.11 22.19 -7.34
N LEU A 279 0.25 23.13 -8.26
CA LEU A 279 0.79 22.98 -9.60
C LEU A 279 2.07 23.81 -9.71
N LEU A 280 3.19 23.15 -9.99
CA LEU A 280 4.48 23.81 -10.22
C LEU A 280 4.80 23.71 -11.70
N LYS A 281 4.92 24.86 -12.35
CA LYS A 281 5.24 25.00 -13.78
C LYS A 281 6.65 25.54 -13.97
N PHE A 282 7.36 25.02 -14.94
CA PHE A 282 8.77 25.33 -15.19
C PHE A 282 8.97 26.06 -16.53
N PRO A 283 8.72 27.39 -16.57
CA PRO A 283 8.80 28.15 -17.82
C PRO A 283 10.24 28.33 -18.33
N ASP A 284 11.23 28.32 -17.43
CA ASP A 284 12.65 28.45 -17.80
C ASP A 284 13.49 27.27 -17.32
N GLN A 285 13.56 26.24 -18.15
CA GLN A 285 14.33 25.02 -17.85
C GLN A 285 15.86 25.21 -17.96
N ARG A 286 16.35 26.40 -18.33
CA ARG A 286 17.79 26.69 -18.33
C ARG A 286 18.35 26.92 -16.95
N LYS A 287 17.50 27.23 -15.97
CA LYS A 287 17.91 27.46 -14.57
C LYS A 287 17.61 26.27 -13.66
N ILE A 288 16.48 25.61 -13.90
CA ILE A 288 16.00 24.55 -13.03
C ILE A 288 15.22 23.50 -13.82
N THR A 289 15.37 22.22 -13.46
CA THR A 289 14.62 21.11 -14.05
C THR A 289 13.53 20.59 -13.10
N ALA A 290 12.37 20.20 -13.63
CA ALA A 290 11.29 19.65 -12.86
C ALA A 290 11.73 18.37 -12.07
N ARG A 291 12.52 17.49 -12.68
CA ARG A 291 13.01 16.29 -12.01
C ARG A 291 13.92 16.59 -10.81
N TYR A 292 14.76 17.63 -10.88
CA TYR A 292 15.54 18.05 -9.74
C TYR A 292 14.63 18.56 -8.61
N VAL A 293 13.66 19.44 -8.93
CA VAL A 293 12.69 19.92 -7.92
C VAL A 293 11.89 18.78 -7.33
N LYS A 294 11.45 17.82 -8.13
CA LYS A 294 10.80 16.60 -7.62
C LYS A 294 11.70 15.88 -6.61
N GLY A 295 12.99 15.70 -6.90
CA GLY A 295 13.96 15.10 -5.98
C GLY A 295 14.11 15.89 -4.67
N VAL A 296 14.10 17.23 -4.72
CA VAL A 296 14.09 18.08 -3.52
C VAL A 296 12.82 17.86 -2.71
N LEU A 297 11.65 17.82 -3.36
CA LEU A 297 10.34 17.62 -2.72
C LEU A 297 10.17 16.19 -2.16
N ASP A 298 10.82 15.19 -2.73
CA ASP A 298 10.85 13.81 -2.20
C ASP A 298 11.85 13.63 -1.04
N SER A 299 12.78 14.57 -0.85
CA SER A 299 13.86 14.48 0.11
C SER A 299 13.41 14.76 1.56
N HIS A 300 14.27 14.39 2.54
CA HIS A 300 14.04 14.77 3.93
C HIS A 300 14.19 16.28 4.17
N TYR A 301 14.87 17.01 3.29
CA TYR A 301 14.95 18.47 3.30
C TYR A 301 13.55 19.10 3.27
N PHE A 302 12.72 18.69 2.31
CA PHE A 302 11.35 19.18 2.19
C PHE A 302 10.48 18.73 3.37
N ARG A 303 10.59 17.48 3.82
CA ARG A 303 9.86 16.99 5.00
C ARG A 303 10.16 17.81 6.25
N ASN A 304 11.44 18.09 6.51
CA ASN A 304 11.85 18.93 7.64
C ASN A 304 11.36 20.38 7.50
N TRP A 305 11.31 20.89 6.27
CA TRP A 305 10.77 22.22 6.04
C TRP A 305 9.26 22.25 6.31
N VAL A 306 8.50 21.27 5.82
CA VAL A 306 7.05 21.12 6.08
C VAL A 306 6.76 21.06 7.57
N GLU A 307 7.52 20.30 8.36
CA GLU A 307 7.34 20.21 9.83
C GLU A 307 7.50 21.57 10.55
N ARG A 308 8.24 22.51 9.97
CA ARG A 308 8.42 23.86 10.51
C ARG A 308 7.30 24.83 10.14
N VAL A 309 6.71 24.68 8.95
CA VAL A 309 5.78 25.65 8.40
C VAL A 309 4.32 25.17 8.37
N HIS A 310 4.08 23.85 8.51
CA HIS A 310 2.72 23.31 8.43
C HIS A 310 1.78 23.94 9.47
N ARG A 311 0.51 24.03 9.09
CA ARG A 311 -0.59 24.57 9.92
C ARG A 311 -1.64 23.47 10.10
N GLY A 312 -2.49 23.65 11.10
CA GLY A 312 -3.57 22.72 11.42
C GLY A 312 -3.14 21.66 12.45
N GLY A 313 -4.09 21.21 13.25
CA GLY A 313 -3.89 20.18 14.26
C GLY A 313 -4.15 18.79 13.71
N THR A 314 -5.41 18.42 13.55
CA THR A 314 -5.82 17.08 13.07
C THR A 314 -5.56 16.88 11.58
N GLN A 315 -5.68 17.94 10.77
CA GLN A 315 -5.38 17.92 9.35
C GLN A 315 -4.32 18.96 9.02
N ARG A 316 -3.10 18.50 8.73
CA ARG A 316 -1.97 19.36 8.37
C ARG A 316 -2.14 19.91 6.96
N PHE A 317 -1.74 21.15 6.75
CA PHE A 317 -1.67 21.76 5.42
C PHE A 317 -0.52 22.76 5.31
N ILE A 318 -0.07 23.02 4.09
CA ILE A 318 0.82 24.14 3.72
C ILE A 318 0.10 25.07 2.76
N SER A 319 0.36 26.37 2.88
CA SER A 319 -0.21 27.36 1.93
C SER A 319 0.66 27.49 0.68
N LEU A 320 0.06 28.04 -0.41
CA LEU A 320 0.84 28.41 -1.60
C LEU A 320 1.93 29.44 -1.29
N GLY A 321 1.67 30.35 -0.35
CA GLY A 321 2.66 31.31 0.11
C GLY A 321 3.86 30.65 0.77
N ASP A 322 3.62 29.68 1.66
CA ASP A 322 4.68 28.88 2.26
C ASP A 322 5.45 28.12 1.17
N LEU A 323 4.75 27.46 0.24
CA LEU A 323 5.39 26.71 -0.84
C LEU A 323 6.26 27.59 -1.74
N ARG A 324 5.79 28.81 -2.10
CA ARG A 324 6.60 29.78 -2.84
C ARG A 324 7.85 30.23 -2.11
N ALA A 325 7.80 30.30 -0.78
CA ALA A 325 8.91 30.68 0.08
C ALA A 325 9.89 29.54 0.34
N LEU A 326 9.61 28.30 -0.08
CA LEU A 326 10.53 27.17 0.08
C LEU A 326 11.88 27.50 -0.58
N PRO A 327 12.98 27.55 0.18
CA PRO A 327 14.29 27.81 -0.42
C PRO A 327 14.78 26.55 -1.14
N ILE A 328 15.10 26.69 -2.43
CA ILE A 328 15.62 25.61 -3.27
C ILE A 328 17.09 25.85 -3.52
N PRO A 329 18.01 25.01 -3.00
CA PRO A 329 19.42 25.04 -3.39
C PRO A 329 19.57 24.80 -4.89
N LEU A 330 20.37 25.60 -5.58
CA LEU A 330 20.51 25.56 -7.04
C LEU A 330 21.87 25.01 -7.46
N PRO A 331 22.02 23.71 -7.67
CA PRO A 331 23.21 23.15 -8.28
C PRO A 331 23.31 23.56 -9.76
N PRO A 332 24.51 23.49 -10.37
CA PRO A 332 24.67 23.77 -11.79
C PRO A 332 23.70 22.98 -12.65
N ILE A 333 23.11 23.63 -13.66
CA ILE A 333 22.07 23.01 -14.51
C ILE A 333 22.49 21.66 -15.14
N ARG A 334 23.79 21.53 -15.46
CA ARG A 334 24.34 20.27 -16.01
C ARG A 334 24.20 19.11 -15.01
N GLU A 335 24.35 19.38 -13.73
CA GLU A 335 24.19 18.35 -12.67
C GLU A 335 22.73 17.96 -12.50
N GLN A 336 21.80 18.93 -12.58
CA GLN A 336 20.37 18.68 -12.52
C GLN A 336 19.91 17.83 -13.71
N ILE A 337 20.39 18.12 -14.93
CA ILE A 337 20.07 17.37 -16.15
C ILE A 337 20.61 15.95 -16.04
N SER A 338 21.87 15.78 -15.63
CA SER A 338 22.48 14.45 -15.46
C SER A 338 21.72 13.60 -14.43
N TYR A 339 21.33 14.19 -13.30
CA TYR A 339 20.47 13.54 -12.30
C TYR A 339 19.11 13.16 -12.93
N GLY A 340 18.48 14.09 -13.64
CA GLY A 340 17.18 13.88 -14.26
C GLY A 340 17.15 12.70 -15.23
N GLN A 341 18.21 12.49 -16.01
CA GLN A 341 18.33 11.36 -16.94
C GLN A 341 18.38 10.01 -16.22
N ILE A 342 19.14 9.90 -15.14
CA ILE A 342 19.21 8.67 -14.33
C ILE A 342 17.91 8.45 -13.56
N ALA A 343 17.34 9.50 -12.96
CA ALA A 343 16.06 9.43 -12.27
C ALA A 343 14.95 8.92 -13.19
N GLU A 344 14.90 9.42 -14.44
CA GLU A 344 13.95 8.96 -15.45
C GLU A 344 14.09 7.47 -15.76
N GLN A 345 15.31 6.96 -15.91
CA GLN A 345 15.55 5.54 -16.15
C GLN A 345 15.09 4.68 -14.98
N ILE A 346 15.38 5.09 -13.75
CA ILE A 346 14.94 4.38 -12.52
C ILE A 346 13.40 4.38 -12.43
N GLU A 347 12.76 5.53 -12.66
CA GLU A 347 11.30 5.66 -12.63
C GLU A 347 10.62 4.83 -13.73
N GLN A 348 11.19 4.77 -14.95
CA GLN A 348 10.69 3.90 -16.02
C GLN A 348 10.79 2.42 -15.66
N GLN A 349 11.93 1.99 -15.12
CA GLN A 349 12.09 0.61 -14.64
C GLN A 349 11.09 0.27 -13.53
N LYS A 350 10.88 1.20 -12.59
CA LYS A 350 9.89 1.03 -11.50
C LYS A 350 8.47 0.83 -12.05
N ARG A 351 8.04 1.64 -13.03
CA ARG A 351 6.72 1.48 -13.67
C ARG A 351 6.58 0.12 -14.36
N MET A 352 7.61 -0.32 -15.09
CA MET A 352 7.60 -1.66 -15.71
C MET A 352 7.49 -2.78 -14.67
N MET A 353 8.24 -2.66 -13.56
CA MET A 353 8.19 -3.64 -12.46
C MET A 353 6.85 -3.64 -11.75
N GLN A 354 6.20 -2.47 -11.60
CA GLN A 354 4.87 -2.35 -11.01
C GLN A 354 3.81 -3.04 -11.88
N ALA A 355 3.84 -2.84 -13.20
CA ALA A 355 2.95 -3.53 -14.13
C ALA A 355 3.16 -5.05 -14.10
N GLN A 356 4.42 -5.50 -14.01
CA GLN A 356 4.74 -6.92 -13.85
C GLN A 356 4.22 -7.47 -12.53
N LEU A 357 4.33 -6.72 -11.42
CA LEU A 357 3.80 -7.13 -10.11
C LEU A 357 2.29 -7.36 -10.19
N THR A 358 1.53 -6.43 -10.77
CA THR A 358 0.08 -6.59 -10.97
C THR A 358 -0.24 -7.86 -11.75
N SER A 359 0.47 -8.09 -12.88
CA SER A 359 0.29 -9.32 -13.67
C SER A 359 0.62 -10.60 -12.89
N MET A 360 1.69 -10.57 -12.05
CA MET A 360 2.05 -11.71 -11.20
C MET A 360 0.98 -12.01 -10.13
N GLU A 361 0.40 -10.96 -9.52
CA GLU A 361 -0.70 -11.11 -8.55
C GLU A 361 -1.95 -11.70 -9.20
N GLU A 362 -2.33 -11.23 -10.39
CA GLU A 362 -3.45 -11.80 -11.18
C GLU A 362 -3.20 -13.26 -11.56
N GLN A 363 -2.00 -13.58 -12.04
CA GLN A 363 -1.62 -14.95 -12.38
C GLN A 363 -1.65 -15.87 -11.15
N ALA A 364 -1.12 -15.44 -10.02
CA ALA A 364 -1.15 -16.21 -8.77
C ALA A 364 -2.60 -16.46 -8.30
N GLN A 365 -3.49 -15.49 -8.47
CA GLN A 365 -4.91 -15.64 -8.17
C GLN A 365 -5.58 -16.65 -9.12
N SER A 366 -5.30 -16.57 -10.42
CA SER A 366 -5.80 -17.52 -11.43
C SER A 366 -5.29 -18.95 -11.16
N ILE A 367 -4.02 -19.11 -10.81
CA ILE A 367 -3.43 -20.42 -10.47
C ILE A 367 -4.16 -21.01 -9.25
N ARG A 368 -4.37 -20.24 -8.18
CA ARG A 368 -5.13 -20.70 -7.00
C ARG A 368 -6.55 -21.12 -7.36
N HIS A 369 -7.25 -20.29 -8.16
CA HIS A 369 -8.60 -20.60 -8.59
C HIS A 369 -8.69 -21.94 -9.33
N ARG A 370 -7.84 -22.14 -10.33
CA ARG A 370 -7.76 -23.38 -11.12
C ARG A 370 -7.35 -24.60 -10.28
N ALA A 371 -6.42 -24.38 -9.33
CA ALA A 371 -5.96 -25.41 -8.40
C ALA A 371 -7.11 -25.96 -7.55
N PHE A 372 -7.89 -25.05 -6.95
CA PHE A 372 -9.04 -25.45 -6.11
C PHE A 372 -10.21 -26.04 -6.92
N GLN A 373 -10.24 -25.84 -8.24
CA GLN A 373 -11.18 -26.54 -9.15
C GLN A 373 -10.65 -27.91 -9.62
N GLY A 374 -9.43 -28.29 -9.27
CA GLY A 374 -8.79 -29.55 -9.70
C GLY A 374 -8.28 -29.53 -11.14
N GLU A 375 -8.07 -28.35 -11.71
CA GLU A 375 -7.61 -28.17 -13.10
C GLU A 375 -6.08 -28.23 -13.26
N LEU A 376 -5.31 -28.13 -12.16
CA LEU A 376 -3.85 -28.20 -12.19
C LEU A 376 -3.30 -29.62 -11.95
N SER A 377 -4.14 -30.60 -11.63
CA SER A 377 -3.76 -31.98 -11.33
C SER A 377 -3.65 -32.86 -12.60
N ARG A 378 -3.09 -32.32 -13.70
CA ARG A 378 -2.84 -33.06 -14.94
C ARG A 378 -1.36 -33.24 -15.23
#